data_a3893b86a548f5159d2293517f3f16e1
#
_entry.id   a3893b86a548f5159d2293517f3f16e1
#
_cell.length_a   1.000
_cell.length_b   1.000
_cell.length_c   1.000
_cell.angle_alpha   90.00
_cell.angle_beta   90.00
_cell.angle_gamma   90.00
#
_symmetry.space_group_name_H-M   'P 1'
#
loop_
_entity.id
_entity.type
_entity.pdbx_description
1 polymer ?
#
loop_
_entity_poly.entity_id
_entity_poly.type
_entity_poly.pdbx_seq_one_letter_code
_entity_poly.pdbx_strand_id
1 'polypeptide(L)'
;MSHSLLGLEGALALPGVTREARADGSFILRSTQTLQPFDRCIGDWLDHWSMASPEALFLAERGADGAWARLSYRQTREKVGRIAQGLLRLDLPADKPVVIVSDNAIDHALLSLAAMYIGRVSCTVSSAYTRLAKDWDKIHGILDMLDPALVYAADAAVYGPALDAWRGDAPRCFSRNADAASRGCAFDELSAKAEGPTVARLAAMVRPDTEAKYLLTSGSTGLPKVVV
;
A
#
# COMPACT_ATOMS: atom_id res chain seq x y z
N MET A 1 6.47 -20.69 -40.07
CA MET A 1 5.11 -20.21 -39.80
C MET A 1 5.15 -19.46 -38.47
N SER A 2 5.13 -18.13 -38.54
CA SER A 2 5.17 -17.26 -37.36
C SER A 2 3.76 -17.19 -36.77
N HIS A 3 3.58 -17.74 -35.60
CA HIS A 3 2.33 -17.57 -34.86
C HIS A 3 2.26 -16.14 -34.31
N SER A 4 1.42 -15.33 -34.95
CA SER A 4 1.00 -14.03 -34.42
C SER A 4 0.24 -14.31 -33.10
N LEU A 5 0.92 -14.06 -31.97
CA LEU A 5 0.32 -14.17 -30.66
C LEU A 5 -0.59 -12.94 -30.43
N LEU A 6 -1.91 -13.13 -30.61
CA LEU A 6 -2.99 -12.35 -29.98
C LEU A 6 -3.13 -10.87 -30.37
N GLY A 7 -2.81 -10.43 -31.60
CA GLY A 7 -3.14 -9.04 -32.00
C GLY A 7 -2.47 -7.94 -31.18
N LEU A 8 -1.40 -8.26 -30.44
CA LEU A 8 -0.63 -7.34 -29.60
C LEU A 8 0.57 -6.73 -30.37
N GLU A 9 0.61 -6.88 -31.68
CA GLU A 9 1.63 -6.22 -32.51
C GLU A 9 1.53 -4.71 -32.30
N GLY A 10 2.59 -4.13 -31.75
CA GLY A 10 2.68 -2.70 -31.39
C GLY A 10 2.34 -2.36 -29.94
N ALA A 11 1.73 -3.29 -29.15
CA ALA A 11 1.41 -3.04 -27.74
C ALA A 11 2.58 -3.35 -26.77
N LEU A 12 3.55 -4.16 -27.21
CA LEU A 12 4.73 -4.52 -26.42
C LEU A 12 6.01 -4.06 -27.13
N ALA A 13 6.94 -3.51 -26.37
CA ALA A 13 8.27 -3.23 -26.88
C ALA A 13 8.97 -4.52 -27.31
N LEU A 14 9.65 -4.51 -28.47
CA LEU A 14 10.44 -5.65 -28.89
C LEU A 14 11.57 -5.89 -27.88
N PRO A 15 11.75 -7.13 -27.38
CA PRO A 15 12.81 -7.44 -26.43
C PRO A 15 14.18 -7.32 -27.11
N GLY A 16 14.97 -6.34 -26.68
CA GLY A 16 16.38 -6.26 -27.01
C GLY A 16 17.20 -6.81 -25.85
N VAL A 17 17.98 -7.89 -26.06
CA VAL A 17 18.74 -8.55 -25.00
C VAL A 17 20.17 -8.82 -25.46
N THR A 18 21.15 -8.45 -24.62
CA THR A 18 22.54 -8.92 -24.72
C THR A 18 22.76 -10.09 -23.78
N ARG A 19 23.58 -11.06 -24.19
CA ARG A 19 23.99 -12.21 -23.37
C ARG A 19 25.50 -12.12 -23.14
N GLU A 20 25.87 -12.09 -21.86
CA GLU A 20 27.26 -12.15 -21.41
C GLU A 20 27.52 -13.53 -20.78
N ALA A 21 28.36 -14.35 -21.42
CA ALA A 21 28.75 -15.64 -20.88
C ALA A 21 29.87 -15.50 -19.83
N ARG A 22 29.81 -16.29 -18.76
CA ARG A 22 30.80 -16.36 -17.69
C ARG A 22 31.61 -17.64 -17.78
N ALA A 23 32.80 -17.63 -17.16
CA ALA A 23 33.74 -18.76 -17.19
C ALA A 23 33.20 -20.04 -16.46
N ASP A 24 32.27 -19.85 -15.53
CA ASP A 24 31.59 -20.94 -14.78
C ASP A 24 30.42 -21.58 -15.54
N GLY A 25 30.18 -21.19 -16.79
CA GLY A 25 29.05 -21.65 -17.61
C GLY A 25 27.75 -20.91 -17.38
N SER A 26 27.65 -20.03 -16.40
CA SER A 26 26.51 -19.14 -16.21
C SER A 26 26.50 -18.01 -17.24
N PHE A 27 25.40 -17.27 -17.34
CA PHE A 27 25.32 -16.09 -18.19
C PHE A 27 24.43 -15.01 -17.59
N ILE A 28 24.69 -13.76 -17.97
CA ILE A 28 23.85 -12.62 -17.62
C ILE A 28 23.09 -12.20 -18.87
N LEU A 29 21.79 -11.99 -18.71
CA LEU A 29 20.96 -11.31 -19.71
C LEU A 29 20.75 -9.86 -19.25
N ARG A 30 20.99 -8.92 -20.17
CA ARG A 30 20.74 -7.49 -19.94
C ARG A 30 19.84 -6.94 -21.04
N SER A 31 18.90 -6.08 -20.67
CA SER A 31 18.18 -5.28 -21.66
C SER A 31 19.15 -4.35 -22.39
N THR A 32 18.96 -4.19 -23.70
CA THR A 32 19.67 -3.16 -24.49
C THR A 32 19.01 -1.79 -24.33
N GLN A 33 17.82 -1.73 -23.75
CA GLN A 33 17.12 -0.47 -23.52
C GLN A 33 17.68 0.22 -22.28
N THR A 34 17.98 1.50 -22.41
CA THR A 34 18.36 2.35 -21.28
C THR A 34 17.11 2.68 -20.47
N LEU A 35 17.21 2.59 -19.15
CA LEU A 35 16.16 3.05 -18.25
C LEU A 35 15.91 4.56 -18.50
N GLN A 36 14.69 4.91 -18.81
CA GLN A 36 14.29 6.31 -18.96
C GLN A 36 14.28 7.02 -17.60
N PRO A 37 14.39 8.36 -17.58
CA PRO A 37 14.16 9.11 -16.35
C PRO A 37 12.83 8.71 -15.69
N PHE A 38 12.85 8.57 -14.38
CA PHE A 38 11.68 8.19 -13.60
C PHE A 38 11.47 9.20 -12.46
N ASP A 39 10.24 9.30 -11.99
CA ASP A 39 9.89 10.21 -10.91
C ASP A 39 10.52 9.74 -9.59
N ARG A 40 10.75 10.69 -8.70
CA ARG A 40 11.41 10.49 -7.41
C ARG A 40 10.67 9.48 -6.52
N CYS A 41 9.34 9.54 -6.53
CA CYS A 41 8.49 8.67 -5.72
C CYS A 41 7.07 8.56 -6.31
N ILE A 42 6.27 7.65 -5.77
CA ILE A 42 4.89 7.42 -6.21
C ILE A 42 3.98 8.65 -5.94
N GLY A 43 4.33 9.47 -4.96
CA GLY A 43 3.65 10.73 -4.66
C GLY A 43 3.75 11.74 -5.79
N ASP A 44 4.90 11.82 -6.46
CA ASP A 44 5.10 12.72 -7.60
C ASP A 44 4.18 12.32 -8.78
N TRP A 45 3.97 11.01 -9.00
CA TRP A 45 3.01 10.55 -10.02
C TRP A 45 1.57 10.92 -9.66
N LEU A 46 1.19 10.78 -8.40
CA LEU A 46 -0.15 11.17 -7.96
C LEU A 46 -0.37 12.68 -8.15
N ASP A 47 0.61 13.50 -7.76
CA ASP A 47 0.55 14.95 -7.96
C ASP A 47 0.48 15.31 -9.44
N HIS A 48 1.33 14.71 -10.28
CA HIS A 48 1.32 14.92 -11.73
C HIS A 48 -0.05 14.60 -12.35
N TRP A 49 -0.59 13.41 -12.11
CA TRP A 49 -1.84 12.98 -12.73
C TRP A 49 -3.07 13.71 -12.16
N SER A 50 -3.00 14.15 -10.90
CA SER A 50 -4.06 14.99 -10.32
C SER A 50 -4.20 16.35 -11.02
N MET A 51 -3.14 16.83 -11.66
CA MET A 51 -3.12 18.06 -12.47
C MET A 51 -3.34 17.79 -13.96
N ALA A 52 -2.67 16.78 -14.52
CA ALA A 52 -2.68 16.47 -15.94
C ALA A 52 -4.01 15.85 -16.42
N SER A 53 -4.65 15.02 -15.57
CA SER A 53 -5.89 14.31 -15.87
C SER A 53 -6.81 14.24 -14.65
N PRO A 54 -7.21 15.39 -14.07
CA PRO A 54 -7.85 15.46 -12.76
C PRO A 54 -9.15 14.65 -12.64
N GLU A 55 -9.94 14.58 -13.70
CA GLU A 55 -11.24 13.89 -13.70
C GLU A 55 -11.17 12.44 -14.18
N ALA A 56 -9.98 11.98 -14.66
CA ALA A 56 -9.82 10.59 -15.06
C ALA A 56 -9.97 9.66 -13.86
N LEU A 57 -10.64 8.52 -14.08
CA LEU A 57 -10.84 7.49 -13.06
C LEU A 57 -9.49 6.90 -12.63
N PHE A 58 -9.24 6.87 -11.33
CA PHE A 58 -8.05 6.25 -10.75
C PHE A 58 -8.38 5.05 -9.87
N LEU A 59 -9.31 5.17 -8.92
CA LEU A 59 -9.73 4.09 -8.05
C LEU A 59 -11.20 3.78 -8.25
N ALA A 60 -11.54 2.49 -8.23
CA ALA A 60 -12.93 2.04 -8.20
C ALA A 60 -13.07 0.81 -7.31
N GLU A 61 -14.16 0.78 -6.54
CA GLU A 61 -14.53 -0.33 -5.67
C GLU A 61 -16.02 -0.64 -5.84
N ARG A 62 -16.38 -1.91 -5.83
CA ARG A 62 -17.78 -2.32 -5.93
C ARG A 62 -18.38 -2.41 -4.54
N GLY A 63 -19.40 -1.59 -4.27
CA GLY A 63 -20.15 -1.62 -3.04
C GLY A 63 -20.99 -2.89 -2.86
N ALA A 64 -21.47 -3.12 -1.64
CA ALA A 64 -22.34 -4.26 -1.32
C ALA A 64 -23.67 -4.25 -2.10
N ASP A 65 -24.14 -3.07 -2.49
CA ASP A 65 -25.31 -2.84 -3.35
C ASP A 65 -25.03 -3.08 -4.84
N GLY A 66 -23.78 -3.44 -5.19
CA GLY A 66 -23.31 -3.64 -6.56
C GLY A 66 -22.97 -2.36 -7.31
N ALA A 67 -23.18 -1.17 -6.73
CA ALA A 67 -22.77 0.10 -7.32
C ALA A 67 -21.26 0.30 -7.25
N TRP A 68 -20.71 1.07 -8.21
CA TRP A 68 -19.28 1.41 -8.22
C TRP A 68 -19.05 2.74 -7.51
N ALA A 69 -18.36 2.69 -6.36
CA ALA A 69 -17.68 3.86 -5.82
C ALA A 69 -16.46 4.17 -6.68
N ARG A 70 -16.28 5.43 -7.07
CA ARG A 70 -15.21 5.85 -7.99
C ARG A 70 -14.52 7.08 -7.46
N LEU A 71 -13.21 7.14 -7.61
CA LEU A 71 -12.40 8.33 -7.33
C LEU A 71 -11.56 8.69 -8.55
N SER A 72 -11.58 9.95 -8.90
CA SER A 72 -10.67 10.53 -9.89
C SER A 72 -9.27 10.74 -9.28
N TYR A 73 -8.29 11.07 -10.13
CA TYR A 73 -6.94 11.43 -9.65
C TYR A 73 -6.99 12.62 -8.69
N ARG A 74 -7.75 13.68 -9.00
CA ARG A 74 -7.91 14.84 -8.12
C ARG A 74 -8.50 14.45 -6.77
N GLN A 75 -9.61 13.74 -6.77
CA GLN A 75 -10.27 13.29 -5.55
C GLN A 75 -9.36 12.39 -4.70
N THR A 76 -8.60 11.50 -5.35
CA THR A 76 -7.64 10.64 -4.67
C THR A 76 -6.53 11.47 -4.02
N ARG A 77 -5.93 12.43 -4.75
CA ARG A 77 -4.89 13.31 -4.22
C ARG A 77 -5.37 14.12 -3.00
N GLU A 78 -6.57 14.69 -3.08
CA GLU A 78 -7.18 15.43 -1.97
C GLU A 78 -7.37 14.55 -0.74
N LYS A 79 -7.90 13.34 -0.91
CA LYS A 79 -8.10 12.38 0.18
C LYS A 79 -6.77 11.92 0.77
N VAL A 80 -5.78 11.62 -0.06
CA VAL A 80 -4.41 11.25 0.38
C VAL A 80 -3.82 12.35 1.27
N GLY A 81 -3.91 13.61 0.88
CA GLY A 81 -3.43 14.73 1.69
C GLY A 81 -4.13 14.84 3.05
N ARG A 82 -5.45 14.68 3.09
CA ARG A 82 -6.24 14.68 4.33
C ARG A 82 -5.86 13.52 5.26
N ILE A 83 -5.74 12.30 4.71
CA ILE A 83 -5.34 11.11 5.48
C ILE A 83 -3.90 11.25 5.99
N ALA A 84 -2.98 11.75 5.15
CA ALA A 84 -1.61 12.05 5.57
C ALA A 84 -1.59 13.03 6.76
N GLN A 85 -2.41 14.09 6.71
CA GLN A 85 -2.60 15.02 7.83
C GLN A 85 -3.16 14.32 9.07
N GLY A 86 -4.08 13.38 8.91
CA GLY A 86 -4.61 12.53 9.99
C GLY A 86 -3.53 11.67 10.62
N LEU A 87 -2.71 11.00 9.82
CA LEU A 87 -1.58 10.20 10.31
C LEU A 87 -0.58 11.02 11.12
N LEU A 88 -0.31 12.26 10.72
CA LEU A 88 0.57 13.17 11.48
C LEU A 88 -0.03 13.56 12.82
N ARG A 89 -1.36 13.63 12.94
CA ARG A 89 -2.04 13.99 14.21
C ARG A 89 -2.08 12.84 15.22
N LEU A 90 -1.91 11.62 14.80
CA LEU A 90 -1.84 10.46 15.68
C LEU A 90 -0.50 10.34 16.43
N ASP A 91 0.47 11.21 16.10
CA ASP A 91 1.82 11.21 16.71
C ASP A 91 2.48 9.81 16.72
N LEU A 92 2.34 9.10 15.62
CA LEU A 92 2.83 7.72 15.46
C LEU A 92 4.37 7.68 15.36
N PRO A 93 5.04 6.65 15.91
CA PRO A 93 6.47 6.43 15.70
C PRO A 93 6.83 6.47 14.20
N ALA A 94 7.86 7.24 13.85
CA ALA A 94 8.18 7.50 12.44
C ALA A 94 8.89 6.32 11.76
N ASP A 95 9.59 5.52 12.53
CA ASP A 95 10.39 4.36 12.15
C ASP A 95 9.58 3.06 12.03
N LYS A 96 8.29 3.09 12.39
CA LYS A 96 7.41 1.92 12.34
C LYS A 96 6.43 1.99 11.16
N PRO A 97 6.10 0.84 10.53
CA PRO A 97 5.21 0.80 9.37
C PRO A 97 3.74 1.04 9.72
N VAL A 98 2.99 1.57 8.76
CA VAL A 98 1.53 1.48 8.72
C VAL A 98 1.15 0.12 8.12
N VAL A 99 0.55 -0.76 8.91
CA VAL A 99 0.22 -2.12 8.49
C VAL A 99 -1.26 -2.21 8.12
N ILE A 100 -1.54 -2.80 6.97
CA ILE A 100 -2.88 -2.96 6.41
C ILE A 100 -3.23 -4.45 6.40
N VAL A 101 -4.18 -4.85 7.24
CA VAL A 101 -4.67 -6.24 7.37
C VAL A 101 -6.08 -6.31 6.79
N SER A 102 -6.21 -6.15 5.48
CA SER A 102 -7.51 -6.03 4.84
C SER A 102 -7.46 -6.49 3.39
N ASP A 103 -8.61 -6.85 2.84
CA ASP A 103 -8.80 -7.01 1.41
C ASP A 103 -8.59 -5.67 0.68
N ASN A 104 -8.46 -5.74 -0.64
CA ASN A 104 -8.36 -4.55 -1.47
C ASN A 104 -9.65 -3.71 -1.35
N ALA A 105 -9.46 -2.41 -1.12
CA ALA A 105 -10.52 -1.42 -1.00
C ALA A 105 -9.97 -0.03 -1.37
N ILE A 106 -10.84 0.93 -1.61
CA ILE A 106 -10.43 2.33 -1.83
C ILE A 106 -9.66 2.85 -0.61
N ASP A 107 -10.18 2.64 0.60
CA ASP A 107 -9.54 3.12 1.84
C ASP A 107 -8.17 2.49 2.08
N HIS A 108 -8.01 1.19 1.75
CA HIS A 108 -6.72 0.52 1.75
C HIS A 108 -5.70 1.24 0.83
N ALA A 109 -6.11 1.52 -0.41
CA ALA A 109 -5.25 2.22 -1.36
C ALA A 109 -4.92 3.64 -0.90
N LEU A 110 -5.92 4.39 -0.41
CA LEU A 110 -5.75 5.74 0.10
C LEU A 110 -4.78 5.80 1.29
N LEU A 111 -4.91 4.89 2.26
CA LEU A 111 -4.02 4.83 3.42
C LEU A 111 -2.59 4.49 3.02
N SER A 112 -2.41 3.50 2.13
CA SER A 112 -1.09 3.12 1.62
C SER A 112 -0.41 4.30 0.91
N LEU A 113 -1.15 4.98 0.02
CA LEU A 113 -0.66 6.17 -0.68
C LEU A 113 -0.34 7.31 0.29
N ALA A 114 -1.21 7.57 1.28
CA ALA A 114 -0.99 8.64 2.25
C ALA A 114 0.24 8.40 3.14
N ALA A 115 0.47 7.15 3.57
CA ALA A 115 1.67 6.78 4.31
C ALA A 115 2.94 7.04 3.48
N MET A 116 2.99 6.49 2.26
CA MET A 116 4.14 6.67 1.35
C MET A 116 4.34 8.14 0.96
N TYR A 117 3.26 8.92 0.82
CA TYR A 117 3.30 10.34 0.46
C TYR A 117 4.09 11.19 1.46
N ILE A 118 4.02 10.83 2.75
CA ILE A 118 4.76 11.50 3.82
C ILE A 118 6.02 10.74 4.28
N GLY A 119 6.50 9.78 3.46
CA GLY A 119 7.72 9.03 3.73
C GLY A 119 7.59 7.97 4.82
N ARG A 120 6.37 7.48 5.11
CA ARG A 120 6.14 6.34 6.00
C ARG A 120 6.01 5.04 5.24
N VAL A 121 6.57 3.98 5.78
CA VAL A 121 6.46 2.64 5.21
C VAL A 121 5.01 2.14 5.30
N SER A 122 4.48 1.60 4.20
CA SER A 122 3.23 0.87 4.15
C SER A 122 3.50 -0.63 3.99
N CYS A 123 2.84 -1.47 4.79
CA CYS A 123 2.94 -2.93 4.68
C CYS A 123 1.55 -3.56 4.59
N THR A 124 1.26 -4.24 3.48
CA THR A 124 0.02 -4.98 3.32
C THR A 124 0.21 -6.44 3.71
N VAL A 125 -0.64 -6.94 4.59
CA VAL A 125 -0.68 -8.33 5.05
C VAL A 125 -1.92 -9.00 4.49
N SER A 126 -1.78 -10.25 4.04
CA SER A 126 -2.92 -11.01 3.49
C SER A 126 -4.05 -11.12 4.52
N SER A 127 -5.26 -10.70 4.12
CA SER A 127 -6.49 -10.80 4.91
C SER A 127 -6.86 -12.24 5.25
N ALA A 128 -6.37 -13.21 4.49
CA ALA A 128 -6.61 -14.63 4.73
C ALA A 128 -6.06 -15.10 6.09
N TYR A 129 -5.01 -14.45 6.63
CA TYR A 129 -4.45 -14.80 7.93
C TYR A 129 -5.34 -14.39 9.12
N THR A 130 -6.39 -13.61 8.87
CA THR A 130 -7.42 -13.27 9.85
C THR A 130 -8.75 -13.94 9.53
N ARG A 131 -9.22 -13.83 8.27
CA ARG A 131 -10.58 -14.24 7.88
C ARG A 131 -10.74 -15.74 7.67
N LEU A 132 -9.69 -16.42 7.17
CA LEU A 132 -9.75 -17.83 6.80
C LEU A 132 -8.95 -18.74 7.72
N ALA A 133 -8.18 -18.16 8.64
CA ALA A 133 -7.37 -18.90 9.60
C ALA A 133 -8.23 -19.54 10.69
N LYS A 134 -7.81 -20.74 11.16
CA LYS A 134 -8.43 -21.42 12.29
C LYS A 134 -7.98 -20.83 13.63
N ASP A 135 -6.79 -20.25 13.65
CA ASP A 135 -6.18 -19.51 14.75
C ASP A 135 -5.51 -18.25 14.20
N TRP A 136 -5.06 -17.37 15.07
CA TRP A 136 -4.46 -16.10 14.72
C TRP A 136 -2.95 -16.03 14.98
N ASP A 137 -2.31 -17.14 15.29
CA ASP A 137 -0.89 -17.17 15.65
C ASP A 137 -0.03 -16.59 14.55
N LYS A 138 -0.35 -16.88 13.27
CA LYS A 138 0.40 -16.38 12.12
C LYS A 138 0.27 -14.87 11.95
N ILE A 139 -0.93 -14.30 12.06
CA ILE A 139 -1.11 -12.85 11.96
C ILE A 139 -0.47 -12.14 13.15
N HIS A 140 -0.60 -12.67 14.36
CA HIS A 140 0.05 -12.11 15.54
C HIS A 140 1.57 -12.12 15.41
N GLY A 141 2.17 -13.24 14.99
CA GLY A 141 3.61 -13.32 14.76
C GLY A 141 4.10 -12.36 13.67
N ILE A 142 3.29 -12.10 12.63
CA ILE A 142 3.60 -11.09 11.61
C ILE A 142 3.54 -9.68 12.20
N LEU A 143 2.51 -9.36 12.98
CA LEU A 143 2.37 -8.05 13.62
C LEU A 143 3.49 -7.81 14.64
N ASP A 144 3.88 -8.82 15.43
CA ASP A 144 5.00 -8.73 16.36
C ASP A 144 6.33 -8.48 15.61
N MET A 145 6.54 -9.15 14.48
CA MET A 145 7.73 -8.96 13.64
C MET A 145 7.78 -7.57 12.99
N LEU A 146 6.64 -7.03 12.58
CA LEU A 146 6.55 -5.73 11.91
C LEU A 146 6.56 -4.56 12.88
N ASP A 147 6.17 -4.77 14.14
CA ASP A 147 6.04 -3.74 15.19
C ASP A 147 5.35 -2.45 14.66
N PRO A 148 4.06 -2.52 14.28
CA PRO A 148 3.40 -1.47 13.52
C PRO A 148 3.20 -0.17 14.32
N ALA A 149 3.29 0.98 13.63
CA ALA A 149 2.84 2.27 14.16
C ALA A 149 1.31 2.38 14.18
N LEU A 150 0.64 1.76 13.21
CA LEU A 150 -0.82 1.73 13.07
C LEU A 150 -1.20 0.42 12.38
N VAL A 151 -2.28 -0.21 12.81
CA VAL A 151 -2.91 -1.33 12.11
C VAL A 151 -4.26 -0.90 11.57
N TYR A 152 -4.45 -1.05 10.26
CA TYR A 152 -5.73 -0.78 9.60
C TYR A 152 -6.38 -2.07 9.10
N ALA A 153 -7.71 -2.15 9.24
CA ALA A 153 -8.53 -3.14 8.56
C ALA A 153 -9.89 -2.53 8.14
N ALA A 154 -10.51 -3.09 7.10
CA ALA A 154 -11.72 -2.50 6.51
C ALA A 154 -12.96 -2.57 7.44
N ASP A 155 -13.05 -3.57 8.31
CA ASP A 155 -14.26 -3.82 9.12
C ASP A 155 -13.92 -4.43 10.47
N ALA A 156 -14.21 -3.72 11.56
CA ALA A 156 -13.94 -4.19 12.91
C ALA A 156 -14.76 -5.43 13.28
N ALA A 157 -15.96 -5.61 12.74
CA ALA A 157 -16.75 -6.81 13.00
C ALA A 157 -16.10 -8.08 12.43
N VAL A 158 -15.31 -7.94 11.35
CA VAL A 158 -14.62 -9.06 10.67
C VAL A 158 -13.22 -9.28 11.22
N TYR A 159 -12.44 -8.19 11.35
CA TYR A 159 -11.02 -8.24 11.69
C TYR A 159 -10.73 -7.94 13.17
N GLY A 160 -11.66 -7.27 13.84
CA GLY A 160 -11.52 -6.86 15.24
C GLY A 160 -11.19 -7.99 16.19
N PRO A 161 -11.87 -9.16 16.14
CA PRO A 161 -11.56 -10.27 17.05
C PRO A 161 -10.10 -10.73 17.00
N ALA A 162 -9.51 -10.84 15.81
CA ALA A 162 -8.11 -11.20 15.66
C ALA A 162 -7.17 -10.11 16.18
N LEU A 163 -7.48 -8.85 15.90
CA LEU A 163 -6.68 -7.71 16.34
C LEU A 163 -6.82 -7.46 17.84
N ASP A 164 -7.98 -7.69 18.43
CA ASP A 164 -8.19 -7.54 19.88
C ASP A 164 -7.50 -8.63 20.70
N ALA A 165 -7.37 -9.83 20.14
CA ALA A 165 -6.60 -10.91 20.75
C ALA A 165 -5.08 -10.71 20.65
N TRP A 166 -4.60 -9.85 19.72
CA TRP A 166 -3.20 -9.52 19.62
C TRP A 166 -2.75 -8.63 20.79
N ARG A 167 -1.60 -8.96 21.39
CA ARG A 167 -1.09 -8.29 22.60
C ARG A 167 -0.37 -6.95 22.33
N GLY A 168 -0.09 -6.64 21.06
CA GLY A 168 0.53 -5.36 20.71
C GLY A 168 -0.38 -4.17 21.00
N ASP A 169 0.23 -3.02 21.22
CA ASP A 169 -0.43 -1.78 21.69
C ASP A 169 -0.67 -0.76 20.54
N ALA A 170 -0.23 -1.06 19.31
CA ALA A 170 -0.45 -0.17 18.19
C ALA A 170 -1.94 0.22 18.04
N PRO A 171 -2.25 1.49 17.80
CA PRO A 171 -3.61 1.94 17.53
C PRO A 171 -4.17 1.22 16.30
N ARG A 172 -5.48 0.99 16.31
CA ARG A 172 -6.21 0.29 15.25
C ARG A 172 -7.18 1.24 14.59
N CYS A 173 -7.35 1.11 13.30
CA CYS A 173 -8.22 1.97 12.52
C CYS A 173 -9.09 1.13 11.58
N PHE A 174 -10.39 1.47 11.49
CA PHE A 174 -11.35 0.71 10.71
C PHE A 174 -12.25 1.62 9.89
N SER A 175 -12.57 1.21 8.67
CA SER A 175 -13.52 1.92 7.81
C SER A 175 -14.97 1.68 8.23
N ARG A 176 -15.27 0.49 8.80
CA ARG A 176 -16.61 0.13 9.25
C ARG A 176 -16.59 -0.48 10.64
N ASN A 177 -17.70 -0.26 11.37
CA ASN A 177 -17.95 -0.87 12.70
C ASN A 177 -16.79 -0.63 13.70
N ALA A 178 -16.17 0.56 13.68
CA ALA A 178 -14.99 0.85 14.50
C ALA A 178 -15.25 0.64 16.01
N ASP A 179 -16.47 0.91 16.49
CA ASP A 179 -16.94 0.71 17.86
C ASP A 179 -17.12 -0.77 18.25
N ALA A 180 -17.09 -1.70 17.28
CA ALA A 180 -17.08 -3.13 17.58
C ALA A 180 -15.71 -3.64 18.06
N ALA A 181 -14.63 -2.86 17.89
CA ALA A 181 -13.31 -3.21 18.39
C ALA A 181 -12.98 -2.47 19.68
N SER A 182 -12.26 -3.12 20.60
CA SER A 182 -11.93 -2.55 21.92
C SER A 182 -10.99 -1.34 21.86
N ARG A 183 -10.25 -1.16 20.78
CA ARG A 183 -9.25 -0.08 20.57
C ARG A 183 -9.33 0.50 19.16
N GLY A 184 -10.55 0.59 18.59
CA GLY A 184 -10.75 1.07 17.23
C GLY A 184 -10.93 2.58 17.16
N CYS A 185 -10.37 3.22 16.11
CA CYS A 185 -10.80 4.53 15.65
C CYS A 185 -11.40 4.42 14.25
N ALA A 186 -12.27 5.36 13.90
CA ALA A 186 -12.88 5.38 12.57
C ALA A 186 -11.90 5.93 11.54
N PHE A 187 -11.81 5.29 10.36
CA PHE A 187 -10.95 5.74 9.26
C PHE A 187 -11.29 7.15 8.79
N ASP A 188 -12.57 7.54 8.81
CA ASP A 188 -13.02 8.87 8.43
C ASP A 188 -12.42 9.98 9.31
N GLU A 189 -12.05 9.67 10.55
CA GLU A 189 -11.38 10.62 11.43
C GLU A 189 -10.00 11.03 10.90
N LEU A 190 -9.32 10.16 10.15
CA LEU A 190 -8.05 10.49 9.49
C LEU A 190 -8.23 11.57 8.43
N SER A 191 -9.35 11.56 7.72
CA SER A 191 -9.64 12.53 6.65
C SER A 191 -10.41 13.77 7.11
N ALA A 192 -10.73 13.89 8.41
CA ALA A 192 -11.57 14.97 8.96
C ALA A 192 -10.96 16.38 8.83
N LYS A 193 -9.64 16.50 8.75
CA LYS A 193 -8.95 17.78 8.60
C LYS A 193 -8.39 17.98 7.21
N ALA A 194 -8.36 19.22 6.76
CA ALA A 194 -7.67 19.59 5.52
C ALA A 194 -6.16 19.35 5.64
N GLU A 195 -5.52 19.12 4.50
CA GLU A 195 -4.06 19.03 4.39
C GLU A 195 -3.41 20.31 4.88
N GLY A 196 -2.40 20.17 5.72
CA GLY A 196 -1.61 21.28 6.24
C GLY A 196 -0.20 21.34 5.61
N PRO A 197 0.55 22.43 5.84
CA PRO A 197 1.87 22.66 5.21
C PRO A 197 2.91 21.59 5.59
N THR A 198 2.75 20.91 6.70
CA THR A 198 3.66 19.83 7.13
C THR A 198 3.60 18.64 6.18
N VAL A 199 2.43 18.29 5.64
CA VAL A 199 2.27 17.22 4.64
C VAL A 199 3.11 17.53 3.40
N ALA A 200 2.96 18.72 2.82
CA ALA A 200 3.72 19.14 1.65
C ALA A 200 5.24 19.15 1.92
N ARG A 201 5.65 19.60 3.11
CA ARG A 201 7.08 19.58 3.50
C ARG A 201 7.63 18.17 3.59
N LEU A 202 6.92 17.22 4.19
CA LEU A 202 7.36 15.83 4.29
C LEU A 202 7.36 15.14 2.92
N ALA A 203 6.35 15.38 2.08
CA ALA A 203 6.32 14.89 0.71
C ALA A 203 7.55 15.34 -0.09
N ALA A 204 7.96 16.61 0.06
CA ALA A 204 9.16 17.14 -0.59
C ALA A 204 10.48 16.51 -0.07
N MET A 205 10.48 15.93 1.14
CA MET A 205 11.64 15.26 1.74
C MET A 205 11.77 13.78 1.33
N VAL A 206 10.74 13.17 0.76
CA VAL A 206 10.80 11.78 0.25
C VAL A 206 11.84 11.71 -0.86
N ARG A 207 12.68 10.70 -0.85
CA ARG A 207 13.79 10.48 -1.78
C ARG A 207 13.62 9.15 -2.52
N PRO A 208 14.31 8.93 -3.65
CA PRO A 208 14.27 7.64 -4.34
C PRO A 208 14.72 6.44 -3.50
N ASP A 209 15.53 6.68 -2.48
CA ASP A 209 16.03 5.68 -1.52
C ASP A 209 15.25 5.63 -0.20
N THR A 210 14.14 6.39 -0.08
CA THR A 210 13.24 6.30 1.06
C THR A 210 12.46 5.00 1.01
N GLU A 211 12.48 4.23 2.10
CA GLU A 211 11.69 3.00 2.21
C GLU A 211 10.20 3.32 2.08
N ALA A 212 9.54 2.74 1.09
CA ALA A 212 8.13 3.01 0.78
C ALA A 212 7.21 1.88 1.23
N LYS A 213 7.63 0.63 1.01
CA LYS A 213 6.79 -0.55 1.27
C LYS A 213 7.62 -1.69 1.84
N TYR A 214 7.01 -2.40 2.79
CA TYR A 214 7.45 -3.75 3.14
C TYR A 214 6.58 -4.77 2.41
N LEU A 215 7.20 -5.73 1.75
CA LEU A 215 6.54 -6.83 1.06
C LEU A 215 6.84 -8.12 1.80
N LEU A 216 5.79 -8.89 2.05
CA LEU A 216 5.92 -10.18 2.73
C LEU A 216 6.04 -11.29 1.69
N THR A 217 7.11 -12.07 1.76
CA THR A 217 7.27 -13.26 0.92
C THR A 217 6.48 -14.43 1.49
N SER A 218 5.91 -15.29 0.64
CA SER A 218 5.29 -16.54 1.08
C SER A 218 6.37 -17.48 1.65
N GLY A 219 6.52 -17.49 2.96
CA GLY A 219 7.35 -18.50 3.63
C GLY A 219 6.66 -19.86 3.56
N SER A 220 7.28 -20.85 2.92
CA SER A 220 6.74 -22.21 2.83
C SER A 220 6.74 -22.97 4.16
N THR A 221 7.49 -22.50 5.16
CA THR A 221 7.78 -23.25 6.40
C THR A 221 7.69 -22.42 7.69
N GLY A 222 7.13 -21.20 7.67
CA GLY A 222 7.08 -20.35 8.86
C GLY A 222 6.50 -18.96 8.63
N LEU A 223 6.91 -18.00 9.46
CA LEU A 223 6.57 -16.60 9.27
C LEU A 223 7.17 -16.09 7.94
N PRO A 224 6.46 -15.21 7.21
CA PRO A 224 6.99 -14.62 6.00
C PRO A 224 8.22 -13.77 6.31
N LYS A 225 9.11 -13.62 5.32
CA LYS A 225 10.22 -12.67 5.40
C LYS A 225 9.78 -11.32 4.87
N VAL A 226 10.29 -10.26 5.48
CA VAL A 226 10.10 -8.89 5.00
C VAL A 226 11.14 -8.59 3.93
N VAL A 227 10.68 -8.05 2.81
CA VAL A 227 11.51 -7.46 1.75
C VAL A 227 11.21 -5.98 1.70
N VAL A 228 12.26 -5.18 1.63
CA VAL A 228 12.22 -3.72 1.54
C VAL A 228 12.43 -3.28 0.09
#